data_cd915d64cdd172d8f9822659ec03c0bc
#
_entry.id   cd915d64cdd172d8f9822659ec03c0bc
#
_cell.length_a   1.000
_cell.length_b   1.000
_cell.length_c   1.000
_cell.angle_alpha   90.00
_cell.angle_beta   90.00
_cell.angle_gamma   90.00
#
_symmetry.space_group_name_H-M   'P 1'
#
loop_
_entity.id
_entity.type
_entity.pdbx_description
1 polymer ?
#
loop_
_entity_poly.entity_id
_entity_poly.type
_entity_poly.pdbx_seq_one_letter_code
_entity_poly.pdbx_strand_id
1 'polypeptide(L)'
;MQWNRSNTIGIAKNSCTYCSGNGTRLVRNGKEVPCNCVFRAIFRACYNRFRDCVAKGTHTSTVTLELCYGREGRRTYSRKREEFIADFSLVSRRELDEFESKIFRFHFLLGADWKLCCRQMRIDRGTFFHTIYRIEQKLGRTFAELRPYPSLMFRFRVLPAAKAIL
;
A
#
# COMPACT_ATOMS: atom_id res chain seq x y z
N MET A 1 -3.56 -15.48 -10.38
CA MET A 1 -4.59 -15.23 -9.36
C MET A 1 -5.88 -14.84 -10.04
N GLN A 2 -7.00 -15.52 -9.77
CA GLN A 2 -8.30 -15.10 -10.26
C GLN A 2 -8.88 -14.07 -9.28
N TRP A 3 -9.16 -12.89 -9.78
CA TRP A 3 -9.80 -11.82 -9.02
C TRP A 3 -11.31 -11.95 -9.18
N ASN A 4 -12.02 -12.05 -8.06
CA ASN A 4 -13.47 -12.05 -8.05
C ASN A 4 -13.96 -10.66 -7.62
N ARG A 5 -15.11 -10.25 -8.14
CA ARG A 5 -15.78 -8.99 -7.78
C ARG A 5 -15.94 -8.84 -6.26
N SER A 6 -16.26 -9.91 -5.54
CA SER A 6 -16.34 -9.92 -4.08
C SER A 6 -15.04 -9.55 -3.38
N ASN A 7 -13.87 -9.78 -3.99
CA ASN A 7 -12.57 -9.45 -3.43
C ASN A 7 -12.20 -7.97 -3.61
N THR A 8 -12.84 -7.27 -4.53
CA THR A 8 -12.46 -5.92 -4.95
C THR A 8 -13.46 -4.85 -4.54
N ILE A 9 -14.75 -5.21 -4.36
CA ILE A 9 -15.83 -4.25 -4.09
C ILE A 9 -15.64 -3.49 -2.76
N GLY A 10 -15.12 -4.16 -1.72
CA GLY A 10 -14.84 -3.54 -0.42
C GLY A 10 -13.57 -2.65 -0.38
N ILE A 11 -12.76 -2.71 -1.44
CA ILE A 11 -11.50 -1.97 -1.57
C ILE A 11 -11.64 -0.82 -2.57
N ALA A 12 -12.58 -0.95 -3.49
CA ALA A 12 -12.78 0.00 -4.58
C ALA A 12 -13.24 1.37 -4.05
N LYS A 13 -12.78 2.42 -4.73
CA LYS A 13 -13.21 3.79 -4.44
C LYS A 13 -14.57 4.05 -5.10
N ASN A 14 -15.61 4.40 -4.34
CA ASN A 14 -16.95 4.67 -4.86
C ASN A 14 -16.96 5.78 -5.93
N SER A 15 -16.13 6.80 -5.78
CA SER A 15 -15.98 7.90 -6.74
C SER A 15 -15.02 7.60 -7.90
N CYS A 16 -14.69 6.33 -8.15
CA CYS A 16 -13.83 5.96 -9.27
C CYS A 16 -14.60 6.04 -10.60
N THR A 17 -14.15 6.88 -11.53
CA THR A 17 -14.76 7.06 -12.86
C THR A 17 -14.69 5.81 -13.75
N TYR A 18 -13.76 4.87 -13.46
CA TYR A 18 -13.57 3.67 -14.27
C TYR A 18 -14.38 2.46 -13.82
N CYS A 19 -14.71 2.34 -12.54
CA CYS A 19 -15.42 1.18 -12.01
C CYS A 19 -16.62 1.53 -11.13
N SER A 20 -16.86 2.82 -10.84
CA SER A 20 -17.99 3.31 -10.03
C SER A 20 -18.22 2.51 -8.75
N GLY A 21 -17.12 2.13 -8.05
CA GLY A 21 -17.17 1.34 -6.83
C GLY A 21 -17.21 -0.19 -7.04
N ASN A 22 -17.38 -0.69 -8.26
CA ASN A 22 -17.44 -2.14 -8.51
C ASN A 22 -16.10 -2.87 -8.32
N GLY A 23 -14.98 -2.13 -8.37
CA GLY A 23 -13.64 -2.69 -8.16
C GLY A 23 -13.07 -3.44 -9.36
N THR A 24 -13.86 -3.71 -10.38
CA THR A 24 -13.43 -4.37 -11.61
C THR A 24 -13.79 -3.53 -12.83
N ARG A 25 -13.12 -3.77 -13.94
CA ARG A 25 -13.40 -3.16 -15.25
C ARG A 25 -13.26 -4.20 -16.35
N LEU A 26 -14.06 -4.07 -17.39
CA LEU A 26 -13.94 -4.86 -18.59
C LEU A 26 -12.83 -4.31 -19.48
N VAL A 27 -11.94 -5.17 -19.96
CA VAL A 27 -10.96 -4.85 -21.01
C VAL A 27 -11.50 -5.23 -22.38
N ARG A 28 -10.84 -4.73 -23.45
CA ARG A 28 -11.31 -4.90 -24.85
C ARG A 28 -11.62 -6.34 -25.27
N ASN A 29 -11.00 -7.33 -24.64
CA ASN A 29 -11.25 -8.76 -24.90
C ASN A 29 -12.41 -9.34 -24.04
N GLY A 30 -13.23 -8.52 -23.42
CA GLY A 30 -14.33 -8.95 -22.54
C GLY A 30 -13.90 -9.52 -21.20
N LYS A 31 -12.62 -9.56 -20.90
CA LYS A 31 -12.12 -10.08 -19.62
C LYS A 31 -12.30 -9.04 -18.50
N GLU A 32 -12.81 -9.49 -17.38
CA GLU A 32 -12.91 -8.67 -16.17
C GLU A 32 -11.57 -8.63 -15.45
N VAL A 33 -11.06 -7.43 -15.17
CA VAL A 33 -9.80 -7.19 -14.46
C VAL A 33 -9.99 -6.23 -13.30
N PRO A 34 -9.19 -6.32 -12.23
CA PRO A 34 -9.26 -5.35 -11.14
C PRO A 34 -8.99 -3.94 -11.61
N CYS A 35 -9.75 -2.99 -11.08
CA CYS A 35 -9.56 -1.58 -11.39
C CYS A 35 -8.27 -1.04 -10.73
N ASN A 36 -7.63 -0.09 -11.38
CA ASN A 36 -6.43 0.54 -10.84
C ASN A 36 -6.65 1.20 -9.47
N CYS A 37 -7.88 1.64 -9.16
CA CYS A 37 -8.19 2.20 -7.85
C CYS A 37 -8.05 1.16 -6.72
N VAL A 38 -8.29 -0.12 -7.00
CA VAL A 38 -8.09 -1.22 -6.05
C VAL A 38 -6.61 -1.40 -5.74
N PHE A 39 -5.76 -1.45 -6.76
CA PHE A 39 -4.31 -1.57 -6.54
C PHE A 39 -3.75 -0.38 -5.76
N ARG A 40 -4.19 0.83 -6.08
CA ARG A 40 -3.79 2.03 -5.34
C ARG A 40 -4.24 1.98 -3.87
N ALA A 41 -5.43 1.48 -3.59
CA ALA A 41 -5.92 1.30 -2.22
C ALA A 41 -5.09 0.26 -1.45
N ILE A 42 -4.73 -0.86 -2.11
CA ILE A 42 -3.86 -1.88 -1.53
C ILE A 42 -2.48 -1.30 -1.20
N PHE A 43 -1.86 -0.58 -2.15
CA PHE A 43 -0.58 0.08 -1.90
C PHE A 43 -0.66 1.01 -0.69
N ARG A 44 -1.66 1.87 -0.61
CA ARG A 44 -1.82 2.83 0.49
C ARG A 44 -1.98 2.13 1.84
N ALA A 45 -2.72 1.03 1.89
CA ALA A 45 -2.85 0.22 3.10
C ALA A 45 -1.49 -0.38 3.53
N CYS A 46 -0.72 -0.94 2.59
CA CYS A 46 0.62 -1.46 2.85
C CYS A 46 1.59 -0.35 3.28
N TYR A 47 1.53 0.80 2.63
CA TYR A 47 2.39 1.94 2.95
C TYR A 47 2.07 2.54 4.33
N ASN A 48 0.80 2.69 4.69
CA ASN A 48 0.42 3.16 6.03
C ASN A 48 0.95 2.21 7.10
N ARG A 49 0.81 0.90 6.88
CA ARG A 49 1.38 -0.10 7.79
C ARG A 49 2.91 -0.01 7.86
N PHE A 50 3.59 0.17 6.73
CA PHE A 50 5.03 0.38 6.70
C PHE A 50 5.43 1.56 7.58
N ARG A 51 4.77 2.71 7.43
CA ARG A 51 4.98 3.89 8.27
C ARG A 51 4.75 3.60 9.75
N ASP A 52 3.66 2.91 10.09
CA ASP A 52 3.36 2.52 11.46
C ASP A 52 4.42 1.58 12.05
N CYS A 53 4.95 0.66 11.25
CA CYS A 53 6.02 -0.24 11.68
C CYS A 53 7.32 0.53 11.92
N VAL A 54 7.69 1.45 11.04
CA VAL A 54 8.88 2.29 11.18
C VAL A 54 8.74 3.21 12.41
N ALA A 55 7.62 3.91 12.56
CA ALA A 55 7.39 4.81 13.69
C ALA A 55 7.45 4.07 15.05
N LYS A 56 6.89 2.87 15.12
CA LYS A 56 6.95 2.04 16.34
C LYS A 56 8.33 1.43 16.57
N GLY A 57 9.11 1.20 15.53
CA GLY A 57 10.49 0.72 15.63
C GLY A 57 11.43 1.75 16.26
N THR A 58 11.25 3.03 15.96
CA THR A 58 12.07 4.12 16.53
C THR A 58 11.81 4.36 18.01
N HIS A 59 10.61 4.07 18.51
CA HIS A 59 10.29 4.20 19.94
C HIS A 59 10.68 2.99 20.79
N THR A 60 10.96 1.84 20.20
CA THR A 60 11.27 0.60 20.92
C THR A 60 12.75 0.46 21.30
N SER A 61 13.63 1.29 20.74
CA SER A 61 15.08 1.10 20.92
C SER A 61 15.62 1.41 22.32
N THR A 62 14.89 2.16 23.15
CA THR A 62 15.37 2.56 24.49
C THR A 62 14.70 1.79 25.64
N VAL A 63 13.49 1.27 25.45
CA VAL A 63 12.72 0.64 26.56
C VAL A 63 12.67 -0.89 26.45
N THR A 64 13.00 -1.45 25.29
CA THR A 64 12.71 -2.86 24.98
C THR A 64 13.83 -3.81 25.38
N LEU A 65 15.06 -3.33 25.61
CA LEU A 65 16.16 -4.19 26.04
C LEU A 65 15.95 -4.74 27.46
N GLU A 66 15.35 -3.95 28.35
CA GLU A 66 15.08 -4.38 29.73
C GLU A 66 13.80 -5.23 29.89
N LEU A 67 12.82 -5.07 28.99
CA LEU A 67 11.54 -5.80 29.03
C LEU A 67 11.53 -7.11 28.21
N CYS A 68 12.58 -7.38 27.42
CA CYS A 68 12.64 -8.58 26.57
C CYS A 68 13.01 -9.87 27.32
N TYR A 69 13.43 -9.78 28.58
CA TYR A 69 13.86 -10.96 29.34
C TYR A 69 12.71 -11.81 29.92
N GLY A 70 11.44 -11.41 29.77
CA GLY A 70 10.37 -12.03 30.53
C GLY A 70 9.18 -12.64 29.78
N ARG A 71 9.01 -12.49 28.46
CA ARG A 71 7.84 -13.07 27.77
C ARG A 71 8.11 -13.41 26.29
N GLU A 72 8.12 -14.69 25.95
CA GLU A 72 8.28 -15.24 24.60
C GLU A 72 7.30 -14.70 23.54
N GLY A 73 6.10 -14.27 23.93
CA GLY A 73 5.09 -13.75 23.01
C GLY A 73 5.41 -12.39 22.37
N ARG A 74 6.35 -11.60 22.91
CA ARG A 74 6.70 -10.28 22.37
C ARG A 74 7.77 -10.33 21.28
N ARG A 75 8.66 -11.33 21.27
CA ARG A 75 9.69 -11.51 20.24
C ARG A 75 9.10 -11.75 18.86
N THR A 76 8.02 -12.52 18.78
CA THR A 76 7.34 -12.81 17.50
C THR A 76 6.68 -11.57 16.88
N TYR A 77 6.27 -10.58 17.69
CA TYR A 77 5.62 -9.38 17.18
C TYR A 77 6.61 -8.36 16.59
N SER A 78 7.79 -8.21 17.16
CA SER A 78 8.88 -7.37 16.63
C SER A 78 9.40 -7.94 15.31
N ARG A 79 9.74 -9.24 15.30
CA ARG A 79 10.24 -9.94 14.11
C ARG A 79 9.31 -9.79 12.90
N LYS A 80 7.99 -9.96 13.07
CA LYS A 80 7.02 -9.78 11.99
C LYS A 80 6.96 -8.34 11.43
N ARG A 81 7.31 -7.34 12.23
CA ARG A 81 7.39 -5.95 11.77
C ARG A 81 8.65 -5.70 10.95
N GLU A 82 9.79 -6.19 11.43
CA GLU A 82 11.07 -6.09 10.73
C GLU A 82 11.03 -6.81 9.38
N GLU A 83 10.47 -8.01 9.36
CA GLU A 83 10.23 -8.78 8.13
C GLU A 83 9.35 -7.97 7.16
N PHE A 84 8.26 -7.36 7.63
CA PHE A 84 7.39 -6.55 6.78
C PHE A 84 8.10 -5.30 6.22
N ILE A 85 8.92 -4.62 7.03
CA ILE A 85 9.71 -3.46 6.57
C ILE A 85 10.71 -3.90 5.51
N ALA A 86 11.39 -5.03 5.72
CA ALA A 86 12.35 -5.59 4.77
C ALA A 86 11.66 -5.99 3.46
N ASP A 87 10.55 -6.71 3.52
CA ASP A 87 9.77 -7.13 2.36
C ASP A 87 9.22 -5.94 1.57
N PHE A 88 8.65 -4.94 2.26
CA PHE A 88 8.16 -3.72 1.62
C PHE A 88 9.28 -2.99 0.87
N SER A 89 10.44 -2.86 1.49
CA SER A 89 11.60 -2.20 0.90
C SER A 89 12.17 -3.00 -0.28
N LEU A 90 12.24 -4.32 -0.17
CA LEU A 90 12.74 -5.20 -1.21
C LEU A 90 11.83 -5.17 -2.45
N VAL A 91 10.52 -5.30 -2.26
CA VAL A 91 9.54 -5.21 -3.35
C VAL A 91 9.63 -3.86 -4.05
N SER A 92 9.70 -2.77 -3.28
CA SER A 92 9.81 -1.43 -3.86
C SER A 92 11.06 -1.27 -4.73
N ARG A 93 12.20 -1.85 -4.32
CA ARG A 93 13.45 -1.80 -5.10
C ARG A 93 13.40 -2.63 -6.37
N ARG A 94 12.68 -3.76 -6.36
CA ARG A 94 12.61 -4.69 -7.51
C ARG A 94 11.63 -4.26 -8.58
N GLU A 95 10.51 -3.67 -8.18
CA GLU A 95 9.42 -3.35 -9.09
C GLU A 95 9.55 -1.97 -9.76
N LEU A 96 10.27 -1.04 -9.15
CA LEU A 96 10.38 0.33 -9.63
C LEU A 96 11.62 0.50 -10.51
N ASP A 97 11.45 1.22 -11.63
CA ASP A 97 12.57 1.69 -12.42
C ASP A 97 13.37 2.77 -11.67
N GLU A 98 14.51 3.19 -12.22
CA GLU A 98 15.40 4.15 -11.56
C GLU A 98 14.70 5.50 -11.29
N PHE A 99 13.92 5.99 -12.23
CA PHE A 99 13.20 7.26 -12.09
C PHE A 99 12.07 7.15 -11.06
N GLU A 100 11.27 6.08 -11.13
CA GLU A 100 10.22 5.79 -10.15
C GLU A 100 10.80 5.60 -8.74
N SER A 101 11.94 4.92 -8.63
CA SER A 101 12.64 4.70 -7.35
C SER A 101 13.11 6.01 -6.73
N LYS A 102 13.61 6.96 -7.52
CA LYS A 102 13.96 8.30 -7.03
C LYS A 102 12.74 9.03 -6.47
N ILE A 103 11.63 9.07 -7.22
CA ILE A 103 10.39 9.70 -6.76
C ILE A 103 9.85 8.98 -5.51
N PHE A 104 9.84 7.65 -5.50
CA PHE A 104 9.41 6.86 -4.35
C PHE A 104 10.21 7.21 -3.10
N ARG A 105 11.53 7.26 -3.21
CA ARG A 105 12.42 7.61 -2.10
C ARG A 105 12.14 9.02 -1.57
N PHE A 106 12.08 10.02 -2.44
CA PHE A 106 11.85 11.40 -2.01
C PHE A 106 10.47 11.61 -1.42
N HIS A 107 9.43 11.17 -2.12
CA HIS A 107 8.06 11.45 -1.72
C HIS A 107 7.56 10.54 -0.60
N PHE A 108 7.71 9.21 -0.76
CA PHE A 108 7.14 8.25 0.20
C PHE A 108 8.06 7.98 1.40
N LEU A 109 9.37 7.86 1.22
CA LEU A 109 10.26 7.52 2.33
C LEU A 109 10.74 8.77 3.09
N LEU A 110 11.07 9.85 2.39
CA LEU A 110 11.58 11.08 3.00
C LEU A 110 10.47 12.12 3.27
N GLY A 111 9.24 11.89 2.82
CA GLY A 111 8.11 12.79 3.05
C GLY A 111 8.18 14.12 2.29
N ALA A 112 9.00 14.22 1.24
CA ALA A 112 9.12 15.43 0.44
C ALA A 112 7.78 15.76 -0.25
N ASP A 113 7.41 17.04 -0.24
CA ASP A 113 6.24 17.51 -0.97
C ASP A 113 6.46 17.46 -2.49
N TRP A 114 5.38 17.56 -3.25
CA TRP A 114 5.44 17.48 -4.69
C TRP A 114 6.25 18.62 -5.32
N LYS A 115 6.23 19.82 -4.72
CA LYS A 115 6.97 21.00 -5.22
C LYS A 115 8.47 20.78 -5.10
N LEU A 116 8.92 20.22 -3.96
CA LEU A 116 10.32 19.90 -3.72
C LEU A 116 10.77 18.79 -4.67
N CYS A 117 9.97 17.73 -4.84
CA CYS A 117 10.25 16.66 -5.79
C CYS A 117 10.39 17.18 -7.22
N CYS A 118 9.44 18.02 -7.68
CA CYS A 118 9.49 18.59 -9.02
C CYS A 118 10.74 19.43 -9.25
N ARG A 119 11.13 20.27 -8.28
CA ARG A 119 12.36 21.08 -8.35
C ARG A 119 13.61 20.21 -8.41
N GLN A 120 13.71 19.25 -7.51
CA GLN A 120 14.89 18.39 -7.39
C GLN A 120 15.11 17.51 -8.63
N MET A 121 14.04 17.05 -9.23
CA MET A 121 14.07 16.14 -10.38
C MET A 121 13.87 16.84 -11.72
N ARG A 122 13.65 18.17 -11.72
CA ARG A 122 13.42 19.00 -12.91
C ARG A 122 12.27 18.46 -13.77
N ILE A 123 11.15 18.11 -13.14
CA ILE A 123 9.93 17.61 -13.78
C ILE A 123 8.74 18.51 -13.49
N ASP A 124 7.78 18.48 -14.37
CA ASP A 124 6.51 19.17 -14.19
C ASP A 124 5.56 18.41 -13.21
N ARG A 125 4.54 19.12 -12.75
CA ARG A 125 3.53 18.60 -11.84
C ARG A 125 2.78 17.40 -12.42
N GLY A 126 2.46 17.43 -13.70
CA GLY A 126 1.72 16.35 -14.38
C GLY A 126 2.52 15.06 -14.37
N THR A 127 3.77 15.14 -14.80
CA THR A 127 4.72 14.01 -14.79
C THR A 127 4.88 13.42 -13.37
N PHE A 128 5.01 14.29 -12.35
CA PHE A 128 5.09 13.83 -10.97
C PHE A 128 3.87 13.00 -10.56
N PHE A 129 2.65 13.54 -10.71
CA PHE A 129 1.43 12.83 -10.29
C PHE A 129 1.17 11.58 -11.13
N HIS A 130 1.46 11.59 -12.43
CA HIS A 130 1.39 10.39 -13.27
C HIS A 130 2.32 9.30 -12.76
N THR A 131 3.54 9.66 -12.38
CA THR A 131 4.51 8.69 -11.84
C THR A 131 4.06 8.17 -10.47
N ILE A 132 3.55 9.01 -9.57
CA ILE A 132 2.95 8.56 -8.30
C ILE A 132 1.85 7.53 -8.55
N TYR A 133 0.93 7.79 -9.48
CA TYR A 133 -0.14 6.84 -9.82
C TYR A 133 0.40 5.53 -10.36
N ARG A 134 1.44 5.56 -11.19
CA ARG A 134 2.11 4.36 -11.71
C ARG A 134 2.78 3.55 -10.60
N ILE A 135 3.50 4.20 -9.70
CA ILE A 135 4.13 3.58 -8.51
C ILE A 135 3.06 2.89 -7.65
N GLU A 136 1.99 3.62 -7.29
CA GLU A 136 0.89 3.07 -6.49
C GLU A 136 0.26 1.83 -7.15
N GLN A 137 0.11 1.83 -8.49
CA GLN A 137 -0.47 0.70 -9.23
C GLN A 137 0.48 -0.49 -9.31
N LYS A 138 1.76 -0.27 -9.65
CA LYS A 138 2.77 -1.32 -9.74
C LYS A 138 2.94 -2.04 -8.41
N LEU A 139 3.27 -1.29 -7.36
CA LEU A 139 3.49 -1.85 -6.04
C LEU A 139 2.21 -2.47 -5.46
N GLY A 140 1.06 -1.84 -5.68
CA GLY A 140 -0.22 -2.39 -5.24
C GLY A 140 -0.57 -3.72 -5.89
N ARG A 141 -0.23 -3.91 -7.17
CA ARG A 141 -0.38 -5.19 -7.86
C ARG A 141 0.51 -6.27 -7.24
N THR A 142 1.79 -5.97 -7.09
CA THR A 142 2.76 -6.91 -6.51
C THR A 142 2.40 -7.26 -5.07
N PHE A 143 2.01 -6.30 -4.25
CA PHE A 143 1.54 -6.59 -2.88
C PHE A 143 0.25 -7.42 -2.87
N ALA A 144 -0.64 -7.22 -3.82
CA ALA A 144 -1.83 -8.05 -3.95
C ALA A 144 -1.51 -9.50 -4.31
N GLU A 145 -0.50 -9.71 -5.16
CA GLU A 145 -0.05 -11.05 -5.59
C GLU A 145 0.73 -11.77 -4.49
N LEU A 146 1.65 -11.09 -3.86
CA LEU A 146 2.49 -11.66 -2.79
C LEU A 146 1.72 -11.95 -1.51
N ARG A 147 0.62 -11.23 -1.25
CA ARG A 147 -0.17 -11.35 -0.01
C ARG A 147 0.71 -11.48 1.23
N PRO A 148 1.66 -10.58 1.45
CA PRO A 148 2.71 -10.76 2.46
C PRO A 148 2.15 -11.02 3.86
N TYR A 149 0.87 -10.59 4.11
CA TYR A 149 0.19 -10.87 5.36
C TYR A 149 -1.33 -10.93 5.12
N PRO A 150 -1.97 -12.13 5.18
CA PRO A 150 -3.40 -12.31 4.97
C PRO A 150 -4.29 -11.43 5.85
N SER A 151 -3.85 -11.13 7.07
CA SER A 151 -4.57 -10.27 8.03
C SER A 151 -4.72 -8.81 7.60
N LEU A 152 -3.91 -8.32 6.64
CA LEU A 152 -4.02 -6.96 6.11
C LEU A 152 -5.14 -6.81 5.10
N MET A 153 -5.37 -7.85 4.29
CA MET A 153 -6.43 -7.86 3.29
C MET A 153 -7.83 -7.99 3.92
N PHE A 154 -7.95 -8.66 5.08
CA PHE A 154 -9.23 -8.95 5.71
C PHE A 154 -9.73 -7.89 6.70
N ARG A 155 -8.93 -6.88 7.05
CA ARG A 155 -9.44 -5.75 7.86
C ARG A 155 -10.24 -4.73 7.08
N PHE A 156 -10.34 -4.85 5.77
CA PHE A 156 -11.41 -4.23 4.99
C PHE A 156 -12.72 -5.03 5.13
N ARG A 157 -13.08 -5.44 6.37
CA ARG A 157 -14.43 -5.88 6.65
C ARG A 157 -15.35 -4.72 6.30
N VAL A 158 -16.19 -4.97 5.32
CA VAL A 158 -17.42 -4.25 5.03
C VAL A 158 -17.99 -3.79 6.37
N LEU A 159 -17.94 -2.49 6.65
CA LEU A 159 -18.83 -1.92 7.64
C LEU A 159 -20.24 -2.26 7.12
N PRO A 160 -21.07 -2.97 7.91
CA PRO A 160 -22.43 -3.22 7.48
C PRO A 160 -23.04 -1.86 7.16
N ALA A 161 -23.63 -1.76 5.97
CA ALA A 161 -24.38 -0.59 5.56
C ALA A 161 -25.31 -0.22 6.73
N ALA A 162 -25.13 0.99 7.25
CA ALA A 162 -26.01 1.52 8.27
C ALA A 162 -27.44 1.31 7.76
N LYS A 163 -28.22 0.46 8.46
CA LYS A 163 -29.65 0.33 8.20
C LYS A 163 -30.21 1.75 8.29
N ALA A 164 -30.68 2.25 7.16
CA ALA A 164 -31.55 3.40 7.14
C ALA A 164 -32.72 3.06 8.06
N ILE A 165 -32.79 3.69 9.20
CA ILE A 165 -33.97 3.69 10.06
C ILE A 165 -34.92 4.68 9.39
N LEU A 166 -36.02 4.16 8.87
CA LEU A 166 -37.22 4.89 8.52
C LEU A 166 -37.79 5.61 9.74
#